data_5713f5ce936103fa0949c398a4d195e9
#
_entry.id   5713f5ce936103fa0949c398a4d195e9
#
_cell.length_a   1.000
_cell.length_b   1.000
_cell.length_c   1.000
_cell.angle_alpha   90.00
_cell.angle_beta   90.00
_cell.angle_gamma   90.00
#
_symmetry.space_group_name_H-M   'P 1'
#
loop_
_entity.id
_entity.type
_entity.pdbx_description
1 polymer ?
#
loop_
_entity_poly.entity_id
_entity_poly.type
_entity_poly.pdbx_seq_one_letter_code
_entity_poly.pdbx_strand_id
1 'polypeptide(L)'
;LLYSFLGTPYIDLKTDINSFLISDLSEGIQKKLINFYFKEFKKKPDYYYDKIESELVINCVSLDRDKYKKILSKSKLKKKEIKFVLDIYKNLTEKIILKLDKNIKKYKLGEKLYSKLKKSNNSTINKIYLLHNICKNYGTLPFANIARMAFISVEFLTSMIKLKIISNEEKDLFLENINSISTEMINLLIKKNKTLFLSKY
;
A
#
# COMPACT_ATOMS: atom_id res chain seq x y z
N LEU A 1 -10.69 11.13 -9.78
CA LEU A 1 -9.35 10.56 -9.76
C LEU A 1 -8.86 10.21 -11.17
N LEU A 2 -9.67 9.51 -11.96
CA LEU A 2 -9.34 9.07 -13.31
C LEU A 2 -10.08 9.90 -14.34
N TYR A 3 -9.33 10.47 -15.28
CA TYR A 3 -9.85 11.24 -16.41
C TYR A 3 -9.49 10.54 -17.72
N SER A 4 -10.28 10.73 -18.77
CA SER A 4 -9.96 10.24 -20.10
C SER A 4 -9.78 11.41 -21.06
N PHE A 5 -8.63 11.46 -21.76
CA PHE A 5 -8.35 12.39 -22.82
C PHE A 5 -8.03 11.61 -24.11
N LEU A 6 -8.81 11.78 -25.14
CA LEU A 6 -8.66 11.07 -26.42
C LEU A 6 -8.53 9.53 -26.24
N GLY A 7 -9.32 8.96 -25.32
CA GLY A 7 -9.31 7.53 -25.01
C GLY A 7 -8.18 7.05 -24.08
N THR A 8 -7.22 7.91 -23.77
CA THR A 8 -6.12 7.57 -22.84
C THR A 8 -6.51 7.93 -21.40
N PRO A 9 -6.33 7.02 -20.43
CA PRO A 9 -6.61 7.29 -19.02
C PRO A 9 -5.50 8.13 -18.37
N TYR A 10 -5.90 9.12 -17.60
CA TYR A 10 -5.01 9.98 -16.80
C TYR A 10 -5.45 10.01 -15.34
N ILE A 11 -4.50 10.07 -14.43
CA ILE A 11 -4.74 10.20 -12.99
C ILE A 11 -4.48 11.65 -12.56
N ASP A 12 -5.44 12.25 -11.84
CA ASP A 12 -5.22 13.52 -11.16
C ASP A 12 -4.27 13.30 -9.99
N LEU A 13 -3.05 13.77 -10.13
CA LEU A 13 -1.98 13.57 -9.15
C LEU A 13 -2.31 14.15 -7.77
N LYS A 14 -2.99 15.30 -7.69
CA LYS A 14 -3.34 15.86 -6.38
C LYS A 14 -4.42 15.06 -5.69
N THR A 15 -5.40 14.59 -6.44
CA THR A 15 -6.46 13.71 -5.93
C THR A 15 -5.87 12.37 -5.50
N ASP A 16 -4.90 11.85 -6.25
CA ASP A 16 -4.20 10.61 -5.91
C ASP A 16 -3.39 10.78 -4.61
N ILE A 17 -2.55 11.79 -4.51
CA ILE A 17 -1.81 12.11 -3.28
C ILE A 17 -2.78 12.28 -2.09
N ASN A 18 -3.93 12.95 -2.29
CA ASN A 18 -4.92 13.14 -1.23
C ASN A 18 -5.51 11.81 -0.74
N SER A 19 -5.64 10.82 -1.63
CA SER A 19 -6.19 9.50 -1.27
C SER A 19 -5.33 8.74 -0.25
N PHE A 20 -4.04 9.06 -0.15
CA PHE A 20 -3.12 8.47 0.82
C PHE A 20 -3.09 9.19 2.16
N LEU A 21 -3.65 10.41 2.26
CA LEU A 21 -3.68 11.15 3.51
C LEU A 21 -4.75 10.62 4.46
N ILE A 22 -4.48 10.74 5.75
CA ILE A 22 -5.40 10.29 6.81
C ILE A 22 -6.50 11.33 7.00
N SER A 23 -7.75 10.90 7.06
CA SER A 23 -8.93 11.76 7.29
C SER A 23 -8.88 12.54 8.60
N ASP A 24 -8.20 12.03 9.61
CA ASP A 24 -8.07 12.64 10.94
C ASP A 24 -7.17 13.90 10.94
N LEU A 25 -6.49 14.18 9.83
CA LEU A 25 -5.71 15.41 9.66
C LEU A 25 -6.64 16.59 9.33
N SER A 26 -6.41 17.75 9.96
CA SER A 26 -7.15 18.96 9.61
C SER A 26 -6.92 19.36 8.14
N GLU A 27 -7.92 19.99 7.53
CA GLU A 27 -7.86 20.43 6.13
C GLU A 27 -6.64 21.30 5.83
N GLY A 28 -6.26 22.18 6.77
CA GLY A 28 -5.07 23.02 6.64
C GLY A 28 -3.76 22.23 6.58
N ILE A 29 -3.65 21.14 7.36
CA ILE A 29 -2.48 20.23 7.33
C ILE A 29 -2.51 19.42 6.03
N GLN A 30 -3.65 18.87 5.63
CA GLN A 30 -3.80 18.11 4.39
C GLN A 30 -3.38 18.96 3.18
N LYS A 31 -3.85 20.20 3.05
CA LYS A 31 -3.47 21.13 1.98
C LYS A 31 -1.96 21.37 1.93
N LYS A 32 -1.31 21.57 3.10
CA LYS A 32 0.15 21.74 3.17
C LYS A 32 0.88 20.49 2.68
N LEU A 33 0.44 19.29 3.09
CA LEU A 33 1.04 18.02 2.70
C LEU A 33 0.85 17.74 1.19
N ILE A 34 -0.36 17.92 0.66
CA ILE A 34 -0.65 17.75 -0.78
C ILE A 34 0.27 18.65 -1.61
N ASN A 35 0.36 19.94 -1.25
CA ASN A 35 1.21 20.88 -1.96
C ASN A 35 2.70 20.53 -1.85
N PHE A 36 3.13 20.02 -0.70
CA PHE A 36 4.50 19.56 -0.49
C PHE A 36 4.82 18.35 -1.38
N TYR A 37 4.03 17.29 -1.32
CA TYR A 37 4.25 16.09 -2.13
C TYR A 37 4.14 16.37 -3.63
N PHE A 38 3.17 17.19 -4.04
CA PHE A 38 3.06 17.63 -5.42
C PHE A 38 4.30 18.38 -5.91
N LYS A 39 4.88 19.25 -5.07
CA LYS A 39 6.13 19.95 -5.38
C LYS A 39 7.32 18.98 -5.45
N GLU A 40 7.42 18.00 -4.56
CA GLU A 40 8.47 16.98 -4.59
C GLU A 40 8.35 16.10 -5.83
N PHE A 41 7.13 15.68 -6.19
CA PHE A 41 6.87 14.94 -7.43
C PHE A 41 7.38 15.69 -8.68
N LYS A 42 7.07 16.99 -8.79
CA LYS A 42 7.49 17.80 -9.94
C LYS A 42 9.01 17.94 -10.10
N LYS A 43 9.79 17.69 -9.06
CA LYS A 43 11.26 17.71 -9.16
C LYS A 43 11.81 16.48 -9.87
N LYS A 44 11.14 15.33 -9.77
CA LYS A 44 11.57 14.04 -10.32
C LYS A 44 10.35 13.22 -10.78
N PRO A 45 9.59 13.69 -11.79
CA PRO A 45 8.35 13.01 -12.20
C PRO A 45 8.62 11.59 -12.68
N ASP A 46 9.67 11.38 -13.51
CA ASP A 46 10.04 10.07 -14.06
C ASP A 46 10.50 9.07 -12.98
N TYR A 47 10.89 9.56 -11.81
CA TYR A 47 11.26 8.71 -10.68
C TYR A 47 10.05 8.30 -9.83
N TYR A 48 9.09 9.22 -9.66
CA TYR A 48 7.97 9.02 -8.74
C TYR A 48 6.68 8.52 -9.38
N TYR A 49 6.60 8.43 -10.72
CA TYR A 49 5.32 8.13 -11.41
C TYR A 49 4.68 6.79 -10.96
N ASP A 50 5.50 5.81 -10.59
CA ASP A 50 5.08 4.47 -10.10
C ASP A 50 5.40 4.23 -8.61
N LYS A 51 5.83 5.28 -7.89
CA LYS A 51 6.33 5.18 -6.50
C LYS A 51 5.70 6.20 -5.55
N ILE A 52 4.54 6.72 -5.91
CA ILE A 52 3.86 7.76 -5.11
C ILE A 52 3.57 7.22 -3.71
N GLU A 53 2.95 6.04 -3.61
CA GLU A 53 2.57 5.43 -2.35
C GLU A 53 3.73 4.84 -1.55
N SER A 54 4.81 4.45 -2.21
CA SER A 54 5.93 3.77 -1.57
C SER A 54 7.07 4.70 -1.14
N GLU A 55 7.34 5.76 -1.91
CA GLU A 55 8.50 6.60 -1.69
C GLU A 55 8.21 8.10 -1.57
N LEU A 56 7.12 8.59 -2.16
CA LEU A 56 6.80 10.01 -2.14
C LEU A 56 6.01 10.40 -0.89
N VAL A 57 4.91 9.70 -0.60
CA VAL A 57 4.04 10.01 0.54
C VAL A 57 4.40 9.19 1.77
N ILE A 58 4.21 9.77 2.95
CA ILE A 58 4.38 9.04 4.20
C ILE A 58 3.14 8.16 4.42
N ASN A 59 3.33 6.85 4.44
CA ASN A 59 2.27 5.86 4.65
C ASN A 59 2.21 5.32 6.08
N CYS A 60 3.36 5.33 6.77
CA CYS A 60 3.51 4.78 8.10
C CYS A 60 4.63 5.50 8.84
N VAL A 61 4.78 5.23 10.12
CA VAL A 61 5.93 5.64 10.92
C VAL A 61 6.62 4.39 11.43
N SER A 62 7.87 4.18 10.98
CA SER A 62 8.74 3.09 11.41
C SER A 62 9.62 3.50 12.62
N LEU A 63 10.66 2.72 12.91
CA LEU A 63 11.58 2.95 14.04
C LEU A 63 12.38 4.24 13.90
N ASP A 64 12.74 4.65 12.68
CA ASP A 64 13.51 5.87 12.41
C ASP A 64 12.59 7.10 12.31
N ARG A 65 12.16 7.62 13.46
CA ARG A 65 11.26 8.80 13.50
C ARG A 65 11.93 10.07 12.97
N ASP A 66 13.25 10.19 13.03
CA ASP A 66 13.96 11.40 12.60
C ASP A 66 13.98 11.55 11.08
N LYS A 67 13.96 10.44 10.33
CA LYS A 67 13.71 10.44 8.88
C LYS A 67 12.45 11.27 8.54
N TYR A 68 11.34 10.96 9.20
CA TYR A 68 10.05 11.60 8.90
C TYR A 68 10.01 13.06 9.35
N LYS A 69 10.59 13.39 10.51
CA LYS A 69 10.73 14.79 10.95
C LYS A 69 11.49 15.61 9.92
N LYS A 70 12.61 15.07 9.40
CA LYS A 70 13.44 15.72 8.38
C LYS A 70 12.69 15.90 7.06
N ILE A 71 11.88 14.95 6.64
CA ILE A 71 11.03 15.07 5.45
C ILE A 71 9.97 16.15 5.67
N LEU A 72 9.20 16.07 6.76
CA LEU A 72 8.09 16.98 7.06
C LEU A 72 8.54 18.41 7.38
N SER A 73 9.78 18.61 7.84
CA SER A 73 10.32 19.98 8.04
C SER A 73 10.36 20.82 6.75
N LYS A 74 10.35 20.16 5.58
CA LYS A 74 10.31 20.81 4.26
C LYS A 74 8.89 21.19 3.81
N SER A 75 7.86 20.77 4.52
CA SER A 75 6.45 20.86 4.11
C SER A 75 5.71 22.14 4.58
N LYS A 76 6.41 23.13 5.12
CA LYS A 76 5.82 24.32 5.75
C LYS A 76 4.93 24.03 6.97
N LEU A 77 4.99 22.83 7.53
CA LEU A 77 4.34 22.49 8.80
C LEU A 77 5.13 23.07 9.97
N LYS A 78 4.42 23.55 10.99
CA LYS A 78 5.02 23.98 12.26
C LYS A 78 5.47 22.75 13.06
N LYS A 79 6.44 22.90 13.97
CA LYS A 79 6.95 21.79 14.80
C LYS A 79 5.84 21.00 15.52
N LYS A 80 4.81 21.70 16.05
CA LYS A 80 3.65 21.06 16.69
C LYS A 80 2.80 20.25 15.69
N GLU A 81 2.60 20.77 14.47
CA GLU A 81 1.87 20.07 13.40
C GLU A 81 2.64 18.81 12.95
N ILE A 82 3.97 18.88 12.83
CA ILE A 82 4.82 17.72 12.49
C ILE A 82 4.67 16.62 13.55
N LYS A 83 4.74 16.98 14.83
CA LYS A 83 4.54 16.01 15.93
C LYS A 83 3.17 15.35 15.82
N PHE A 84 2.12 16.15 15.65
CA PHE A 84 0.75 15.68 15.51
C PHE A 84 0.57 14.72 14.33
N VAL A 85 1.09 15.08 13.15
CA VAL A 85 1.07 14.22 11.96
C VAL A 85 1.76 12.88 12.24
N LEU A 86 2.96 12.89 12.86
CA LEU A 86 3.68 11.68 13.17
C LEU A 86 2.95 10.79 14.18
N ASP A 87 2.29 11.37 15.18
CA ASP A 87 1.54 10.61 16.16
C ASP A 87 0.29 9.96 15.53
N ILE A 88 -0.41 10.65 14.62
CA ILE A 88 -1.53 10.07 13.85
C ILE A 88 -1.05 8.91 12.97
N TYR A 89 0.04 9.08 12.20
CA TYR A 89 0.57 8.00 11.37
C TYR A 89 1.11 6.82 12.20
N LYS A 90 1.70 7.07 13.37
CA LYS A 90 2.08 6.01 14.30
C LYS A 90 0.87 5.19 14.73
N ASN A 91 -0.20 5.87 15.19
CA ASN A 91 -1.45 5.21 15.61
C ASN A 91 -2.09 4.41 14.45
N LEU A 92 -2.04 4.95 13.23
CA LEU A 92 -2.51 4.22 12.05
C LEU A 92 -1.66 2.97 11.80
N THR A 93 -0.34 3.08 11.87
CA THR A 93 0.59 1.95 11.69
C THR A 93 0.28 0.84 12.68
N GLU A 94 0.15 1.15 13.97
CA GLU A 94 -0.20 0.18 15.02
C GLU A 94 -1.57 -0.47 14.76
N LYS A 95 -2.58 0.33 14.39
CA LYS A 95 -3.93 -0.18 14.07
C LYS A 95 -3.92 -1.15 12.88
N ILE A 96 -3.09 -0.91 11.86
CA ILE A 96 -3.00 -1.77 10.68
C ILE A 96 -2.34 -3.08 11.05
N ILE A 97 -1.23 -3.05 11.79
CA ILE A 97 -0.53 -4.25 12.27
C ILE A 97 -1.49 -5.13 13.08
N LEU A 98 -2.18 -4.56 14.07
CA LEU A 98 -3.11 -5.28 14.94
C LEU A 98 -4.33 -5.87 14.20
N LYS A 99 -4.70 -5.31 13.06
CA LYS A 99 -5.86 -5.75 12.27
C LYS A 99 -5.53 -6.66 11.10
N LEU A 100 -4.27 -7.05 10.92
CA LEU A 100 -3.84 -7.85 9.78
C LEU A 100 -4.63 -9.16 9.66
N ASP A 101 -4.68 -9.96 10.72
CA ASP A 101 -5.42 -11.23 10.73
C ASP A 101 -6.92 -11.06 10.42
N LYS A 102 -7.52 -9.97 10.94
CA LYS A 102 -8.92 -9.66 10.65
C LYS A 102 -9.13 -9.35 9.17
N ASN A 103 -8.22 -8.63 8.53
CA ASN A 103 -8.30 -8.31 7.10
C ASN A 103 -8.12 -9.57 6.24
N ILE A 104 -7.18 -10.45 6.60
CA ILE A 104 -6.98 -11.74 5.91
C ILE A 104 -8.24 -12.61 6.02
N LYS A 105 -8.81 -12.74 7.21
CA LYS A 105 -10.07 -13.49 7.43
C LYS A 105 -11.22 -12.89 6.62
N LYS A 106 -11.31 -11.56 6.53
CA LYS A 106 -12.34 -10.86 5.76
C LYS A 106 -12.20 -11.12 4.27
N TYR A 107 -10.97 -11.09 3.74
CA TYR A 107 -10.68 -11.44 2.35
C TYR A 107 -11.10 -12.88 2.03
N LYS A 108 -10.69 -13.87 2.85
CA LYS A 108 -11.08 -15.28 2.69
C LYS A 108 -12.59 -15.49 2.74
N LEU A 109 -13.31 -14.69 3.55
CA LEU A 109 -14.79 -14.72 3.55
C LEU A 109 -15.34 -14.22 2.21
N GLY A 110 -14.75 -13.19 1.62
CA GLY A 110 -15.10 -12.69 0.30
C GLY A 110 -15.00 -13.74 -0.80
N GLU A 111 -13.95 -14.55 -0.79
CA GLU A 111 -13.78 -15.68 -1.73
C GLU A 111 -14.91 -16.72 -1.58
N LYS A 112 -15.30 -17.03 -0.35
CA LYS A 112 -16.41 -17.95 -0.08
C LYS A 112 -17.76 -17.36 -0.56
N LEU A 113 -18.00 -16.07 -0.33
CA LEU A 113 -19.22 -15.39 -0.79
C LEU A 113 -19.28 -15.33 -2.32
N TYR A 114 -18.16 -15.03 -2.97
CA TYR A 114 -18.05 -15.07 -4.43
C TYR A 114 -18.38 -16.45 -4.99
N SER A 115 -17.80 -17.50 -4.43
CA SER A 115 -18.02 -18.88 -4.85
C SER A 115 -19.50 -19.31 -4.69
N LYS A 116 -20.14 -18.89 -3.60
CA LYS A 116 -21.59 -19.13 -3.39
C LYS A 116 -22.43 -18.37 -4.42
N LEU A 117 -22.11 -17.10 -4.68
CA LEU A 117 -22.85 -16.28 -5.63
C LEU A 117 -22.72 -16.81 -7.07
N LYS A 118 -21.55 -17.29 -7.46
CA LYS A 118 -21.32 -17.90 -8.77
C LYS A 118 -22.26 -19.08 -9.02
N LYS A 119 -22.53 -19.89 -7.99
CA LYS A 119 -23.39 -21.07 -8.05
C LYS A 119 -24.88 -20.77 -7.81
N SER A 120 -25.24 -19.54 -7.50
CA SER A 120 -26.62 -19.16 -7.16
C SER A 120 -27.51 -19.01 -8.41
N ASN A 121 -28.81 -19.17 -8.23
CA ASN A 121 -29.83 -18.97 -9.27
C ASN A 121 -30.33 -17.49 -9.32
N ASN A 122 -29.59 -16.54 -8.74
CA ASN A 122 -29.94 -15.12 -8.81
C ASN A 122 -29.97 -14.63 -10.26
N SER A 123 -30.83 -13.66 -10.55
CA SER A 123 -30.83 -12.97 -11.84
C SER A 123 -29.48 -12.29 -12.10
N THR A 124 -29.13 -12.06 -13.36
CA THR A 124 -27.87 -11.43 -13.76
C THR A 124 -27.68 -10.06 -13.10
N ILE A 125 -28.72 -9.24 -13.04
CA ILE A 125 -28.68 -7.92 -12.41
C ILE A 125 -28.36 -8.04 -10.91
N ASN A 126 -29.03 -8.94 -10.19
CA ASN A 126 -28.77 -9.19 -8.79
C ASN A 126 -27.35 -9.71 -8.55
N LYS A 127 -26.84 -10.59 -9.43
CA LYS A 127 -25.45 -11.07 -9.36
C LYS A 127 -24.46 -9.91 -9.49
N ILE A 128 -24.66 -8.99 -10.45
CA ILE A 128 -23.79 -7.82 -10.64
C ILE A 128 -23.78 -6.96 -9.38
N TYR A 129 -24.94 -6.63 -8.83
CA TYR A 129 -25.05 -5.84 -7.60
C TYR A 129 -24.35 -6.51 -6.40
N LEU A 130 -24.59 -7.80 -6.20
CA LEU A 130 -23.96 -8.56 -5.11
C LEU A 130 -22.45 -8.70 -5.32
N LEU A 131 -21.98 -8.92 -6.55
CA LEU A 131 -20.54 -8.96 -6.88
C LEU A 131 -19.86 -7.62 -6.58
N HIS A 132 -20.48 -6.51 -6.96
CA HIS A 132 -19.96 -5.18 -6.63
C HIS A 132 -19.81 -5.00 -5.11
N ASN A 133 -20.82 -5.40 -4.32
CA ASN A 133 -20.76 -5.32 -2.86
C ASN A 133 -19.69 -6.25 -2.26
N ILE A 134 -19.55 -7.47 -2.77
CA ILE A 134 -18.48 -8.40 -2.35
C ILE A 134 -17.10 -7.80 -2.67
N CYS A 135 -16.91 -7.32 -3.90
CA CYS A 135 -15.66 -6.70 -4.31
C CYS A 135 -15.30 -5.50 -3.42
N LYS A 136 -16.23 -4.58 -3.20
CA LYS A 136 -16.00 -3.38 -2.38
C LYS A 136 -15.64 -3.73 -0.93
N ASN A 137 -16.42 -4.59 -0.29
CA ASN A 137 -16.33 -4.79 1.16
C ASN A 137 -15.33 -5.89 1.56
N TYR A 138 -15.13 -6.90 0.73
CA TYR A 138 -14.31 -8.07 1.04
C TYR A 138 -13.08 -8.20 0.14
N GLY A 139 -13.04 -7.53 -1.01
CA GLY A 139 -11.89 -7.43 -1.89
C GLY A 139 -11.11 -6.15 -1.63
N THR A 140 -11.58 -5.02 -2.15
CA THR A 140 -10.83 -3.75 -2.22
C THR A 140 -10.41 -3.24 -0.84
N LEU A 141 -11.32 -3.22 0.14
CA LEU A 141 -11.02 -2.67 1.46
C LEU A 141 -9.98 -3.50 2.25
N PRO A 142 -10.12 -4.85 2.37
CA PRO A 142 -9.07 -5.67 2.98
C PRO A 142 -7.76 -5.61 2.21
N PHE A 143 -7.80 -5.62 0.87
CA PHE A 143 -6.61 -5.51 0.02
C PHE A 143 -5.82 -4.23 0.29
N ALA A 144 -6.49 -3.07 0.34
CA ALA A 144 -5.83 -1.79 0.63
C ALA A 144 -5.11 -1.81 1.99
N ASN A 145 -5.70 -2.45 3.01
CA ASN A 145 -5.07 -2.59 4.33
C ASN A 145 -3.87 -3.55 4.31
N ILE A 146 -3.96 -4.66 3.55
CA ILE A 146 -2.87 -5.64 3.40
C ILE A 146 -1.72 -5.02 2.59
N ALA A 147 -2.01 -4.29 1.51
CA ALA A 147 -1.02 -3.56 0.73
C ALA A 147 -0.27 -2.53 1.59
N ARG A 148 -0.99 -1.77 2.42
CA ARG A 148 -0.36 -0.84 3.37
C ARG A 148 0.52 -1.57 4.38
N MET A 149 0.15 -2.78 4.81
CA MET A 149 1.00 -3.61 5.66
C MET A 149 2.32 -3.99 4.97
N ALA A 150 2.30 -4.25 3.67
CA ALA A 150 3.53 -4.50 2.90
C ALA A 150 4.47 -3.28 2.93
N PHE A 151 3.94 -2.07 2.72
CA PHE A 151 4.73 -0.83 2.85
C PHE A 151 5.31 -0.64 4.26
N ILE A 152 4.50 -0.94 5.30
CA ILE A 152 4.97 -0.91 6.70
C ILE A 152 6.14 -1.87 6.88
N SER A 153 6.04 -3.10 6.38
CA SER A 153 7.09 -4.13 6.51
C SER A 153 8.39 -3.69 5.86
N VAL A 154 8.35 -3.14 4.64
CA VAL A 154 9.53 -2.61 3.93
C VAL A 154 10.15 -1.44 4.69
N GLU A 155 9.35 -0.50 5.20
CA GLU A 155 9.83 0.63 5.96
C GLU A 155 10.46 0.20 7.31
N PHE A 156 9.93 -0.83 7.96
CA PHE A 156 10.52 -1.38 9.18
C PHE A 156 11.86 -2.05 8.90
N LEU A 157 11.95 -2.91 7.87
CA LEU A 157 13.22 -3.53 7.47
C LEU A 157 14.28 -2.47 7.14
N THR A 158 13.90 -1.45 6.35
CA THR A 158 14.80 -0.35 5.99
C THR A 158 15.27 0.43 7.22
N SER A 159 14.38 0.68 8.19
CA SER A 159 14.74 1.39 9.41
C SER A 159 15.62 0.56 10.34
N MET A 160 15.43 -0.76 10.40
CA MET A 160 16.28 -1.68 11.17
C MET A 160 17.72 -1.69 10.64
N ILE A 161 17.91 -1.72 9.34
CA ILE A 161 19.24 -1.62 8.71
C ILE A 161 19.89 -0.27 9.06
N LYS A 162 19.14 0.82 8.88
CA LYS A 162 19.66 2.17 9.14
C LYS A 162 20.06 2.37 10.60
N LEU A 163 19.33 1.76 11.53
CA LEU A 163 19.62 1.76 12.96
C LEU A 163 20.64 0.69 13.37
N LYS A 164 21.21 -0.05 12.41
CA LYS A 164 22.19 -1.13 12.62
C LYS A 164 21.68 -2.25 13.56
N ILE A 165 20.36 -2.51 13.53
CA ILE A 165 19.73 -3.62 14.26
C ILE A 165 19.95 -4.93 13.49
N ILE A 166 19.87 -4.87 12.14
CA ILE A 166 20.19 -5.96 11.23
C ILE A 166 21.14 -5.47 10.15
N SER A 167 21.88 -6.37 9.50
CA SER A 167 22.73 -6.10 8.35
C SER A 167 21.93 -6.19 7.03
N ASN A 168 22.52 -5.77 5.92
CA ASN A 168 21.93 -5.98 4.59
C ASN A 168 21.85 -7.47 4.25
N GLU A 169 22.88 -8.23 4.59
CA GLU A 169 22.98 -9.67 4.36
C GLU A 169 21.86 -10.41 5.12
N GLU A 170 21.61 -10.06 6.38
CA GLU A 170 20.51 -10.64 7.16
C GLU A 170 19.14 -10.32 6.56
N LYS A 171 18.94 -9.08 6.08
CA LYS A 171 17.72 -8.70 5.35
C LYS A 171 17.56 -9.54 4.07
N ASP A 172 18.62 -9.70 3.29
CA ASP A 172 18.57 -10.42 2.02
C ASP A 172 18.29 -11.90 2.25
N LEU A 173 18.95 -12.53 3.23
CA LEU A 173 18.64 -13.89 3.67
C LEU A 173 17.18 -14.05 4.13
N PHE A 174 16.66 -13.08 4.89
CA PHE A 174 15.25 -13.10 5.30
C PHE A 174 14.31 -13.06 4.09
N LEU A 175 14.56 -12.18 3.12
CA LEU A 175 13.72 -12.04 1.93
C LEU A 175 13.79 -13.26 1.01
N GLU A 176 14.97 -13.88 0.85
CA GLU A 176 15.16 -15.11 0.09
C GLU A 176 14.39 -16.31 0.67
N ASN A 177 14.25 -16.35 2.00
CA ASN A 177 13.50 -17.39 2.69
C ASN A 177 11.98 -17.18 2.69
N ILE A 178 11.47 -16.05 2.16
CA ILE A 178 10.03 -15.84 2.00
C ILE A 178 9.54 -16.62 0.78
N ASN A 179 8.66 -17.60 1.01
CA ASN A 179 7.96 -18.30 -0.05
C ASN A 179 6.97 -17.35 -0.74
N SER A 180 7.41 -16.73 -1.82
CA SER A 180 6.59 -15.88 -2.68
C SER A 180 6.34 -16.54 -4.04
N ILE A 181 5.32 -16.06 -4.75
CA ILE A 181 5.08 -16.48 -6.15
C ILE A 181 6.35 -16.25 -7.01
N SER A 182 7.03 -15.11 -6.81
CA SER A 182 8.27 -14.80 -7.53
C SER A 182 9.37 -15.82 -7.22
N THR A 183 9.57 -16.18 -5.96
CA THR A 183 10.55 -17.21 -5.54
C THR A 183 10.19 -18.57 -6.16
N GLU A 184 8.91 -18.93 -6.17
CA GLU A 184 8.44 -20.17 -6.77
C GLU A 184 8.66 -20.17 -8.30
N MET A 185 8.33 -19.07 -8.99
CA MET A 185 8.60 -18.92 -10.43
C MET A 185 10.08 -19.07 -10.75
N ILE A 186 10.96 -18.39 -10.00
CA ILE A 186 12.41 -18.49 -10.18
C ILE A 186 12.88 -19.95 -10.00
N ASN A 187 12.40 -20.62 -8.95
CA ASN A 187 12.74 -22.02 -8.68
C ASN A 187 12.30 -22.97 -9.81
N LEU A 188 11.11 -22.72 -10.40
CA LEU A 188 10.64 -23.51 -11.55
C LEU A 188 11.47 -23.25 -12.81
N LEU A 189 11.89 -22.02 -13.05
CA LEU A 189 12.76 -21.65 -14.16
C LEU A 189 14.16 -22.27 -14.02
N ILE A 190 14.75 -22.19 -12.82
CA ILE A 190 16.06 -22.81 -12.53
C ILE A 190 16.00 -24.32 -12.73
N LYS A 191 14.94 -24.96 -12.26
CA LYS A 191 14.73 -26.43 -12.46
C LYS A 191 14.35 -26.80 -13.88
N LYS A 192 14.26 -25.84 -14.83
CA LYS A 192 13.84 -26.02 -16.21
C LYS A 192 12.54 -26.82 -16.38
N ASN A 193 11.67 -26.76 -15.42
CA ASN A 193 10.39 -27.47 -15.43
C ASN A 193 9.32 -26.66 -16.17
N LYS A 194 9.46 -26.58 -17.50
CA LYS A 194 8.58 -25.83 -18.39
C LYS A 194 7.10 -26.25 -18.28
N THR A 195 6.85 -27.54 -18.17
CA THR A 195 5.49 -28.11 -18.11
C THR A 195 4.76 -27.63 -16.84
N LEU A 196 5.41 -27.74 -15.69
CA LEU A 196 4.83 -27.29 -14.42
C LEU A 196 4.66 -25.77 -14.37
N PHE A 197 5.61 -25.02 -14.95
CA PHE A 197 5.52 -23.57 -15.06
C PHE A 197 4.28 -23.16 -15.87
N LEU A 198 4.10 -23.70 -17.09
CA LEU A 198 2.97 -23.38 -17.98
C LEU A 198 1.60 -23.86 -17.46
N SER A 199 1.57 -24.87 -16.59
CA SER A 199 0.31 -25.34 -15.97
C SER A 199 -0.13 -24.48 -14.79
N LYS A 200 0.75 -23.66 -14.22
CA LYS A 200 0.52 -22.90 -13.00
C LYS A 200 0.40 -21.40 -13.24
N TYR A 201 0.96 -20.89 -14.33
CA TYR A 201 0.95 -19.48 -14.77
C TYR A 201 0.56 -19.39 -16.25
#